data_d40ef2150b93d610699c250d4f9cd9f0
#
_entry.id   d40ef2150b93d610699c250d4f9cd9f0
#
_cell.length_a   1.000
_cell.length_b   1.000
_cell.length_c   1.000
_cell.angle_alpha   90.00
_cell.angle_beta   90.00
_cell.angle_gamma   90.00
#
_symmetry.space_group_name_H-M   'P 1'
#
loop_
_entity.id
_entity.type
_entity.pdbx_description
1 polymer ?
#
loop_
_entity_poly.entity_id
_entity_poly.type
_entity_poly.pdbx_seq_one_letter_code
_entity_poly.pdbx_strand_id
1 'polypeptide(L)'
;IYRPVHLLVVPKAHFALDYHGAPGLRITPVLSADLKTAEIHAEAWVTGTAQSVQFTLGEETLSAPVTDGKAECTFKLENVHLWDGVNDPYLYKMQATLDSGDAVEANFGCRTIAFDAEKGFILNGRPYRLCGAARHQDRQGLGNALTEKEHDEDMALLREMGANTVRLAHYQHAQYFYDLCDKYGLVAWAEIPYITEHIPEGRANTLSQMTELVVQNYNHPSIVCWGLSNEITGSGKTEDLVENHKLLNDLCHKLDATRPTTMAHIFMLDANDPLVFLPDIRSYNLYYGWYVGEWDQNDAWFDEFHKNHPDAVIGL
;
A
#
# COMPACT_ATOMS: atom_id res chain seq x y z
N ILE A 1 3.96 -18.50 16.46
CA ILE A 1 4.62 -17.22 16.12
C ILE A 1 5.54 -17.51 14.95
N TYR A 2 5.34 -16.84 13.83
CA TYR A 2 6.10 -17.07 12.59
C TYR A 2 6.82 -15.82 12.08
N ARG A 3 6.64 -14.68 12.76
CA ARG A 3 7.35 -13.41 12.51
C ARG A 3 8.28 -13.08 13.67
N PRO A 4 9.33 -12.26 13.44
CA PRO A 4 10.18 -11.75 14.50
C PRO A 4 9.37 -11.08 15.60
N VAL A 5 9.81 -11.24 16.85
CA VAL A 5 9.24 -10.57 18.01
C VAL A 5 10.34 -9.71 18.62
N HIS A 6 10.06 -8.44 18.82
CA HIS A 6 11.00 -7.47 19.36
C HIS A 6 10.52 -6.93 20.70
N LEU A 7 11.44 -6.69 21.62
CA LEU A 7 11.21 -5.92 22.83
C LEU A 7 11.80 -4.52 22.63
N LEU A 8 10.95 -3.52 22.60
CA LEU A 8 11.36 -2.13 22.49
C LEU A 8 11.46 -1.52 23.89
N VAL A 9 12.61 -0.91 24.21
CA VAL A 9 12.83 -0.16 25.44
C VAL A 9 12.99 1.30 25.06
N VAL A 10 12.05 2.13 25.49
CA VAL A 10 11.97 3.53 25.10
C VAL A 10 11.94 4.45 26.32
N PRO A 11 12.31 5.73 26.20
CA PRO A 11 12.14 6.74 27.23
C PRO A 11 10.64 6.94 27.59
N LYS A 12 10.36 7.66 28.67
CA LYS A 12 8.97 8.01 29.05
C LYS A 12 8.27 8.86 27.98
N ALA A 13 9.00 9.77 27.34
CA ALA A 13 8.54 10.47 26.14
C ALA A 13 9.18 9.80 24.94
N HIS A 14 8.36 9.23 24.05
CA HIS A 14 8.81 8.48 22.88
C HIS A 14 7.83 8.62 21.72
N PHE A 15 8.26 8.28 20.51
CA PHE A 15 7.35 8.19 19.37
C PHE A 15 6.31 7.10 19.60
N ALA A 16 5.05 7.40 19.26
CA ALA A 16 3.92 6.53 19.59
C ALA A 16 4.09 5.14 18.96
N LEU A 17 4.04 4.11 19.82
CA LEU A 17 4.08 2.68 19.45
C LEU A 17 2.68 2.05 19.46
N ASP A 18 1.71 2.72 20.05
CA ASP A 18 0.33 2.27 20.24
C ASP A 18 -0.65 2.75 19.16
N TYR A 19 -0.17 3.54 18.19
CA TYR A 19 -0.97 3.93 17.03
C TYR A 19 -0.96 2.80 15.98
N HIS A 20 -1.72 1.74 16.24
CA HIS A 20 -1.84 0.56 15.38
C HIS A 20 -0.51 -0.06 14.92
N GLY A 21 0.55 0.08 15.74
CA GLY A 21 1.89 -0.40 15.39
C GLY A 21 2.59 0.39 14.25
N ALA A 22 2.10 1.57 13.92
CA ALA A 22 2.75 2.48 12.97
C ALA A 22 4.08 3.02 13.55
N PRO A 23 5.02 3.45 12.68
CA PRO A 23 6.35 3.91 13.14
C PRO A 23 6.31 5.25 13.91
N GLY A 24 5.16 5.86 14.11
CA GLY A 24 5.02 7.16 14.78
C GLY A 24 5.46 8.36 13.94
N LEU A 25 5.79 8.14 12.66
CA LEU A 25 6.19 9.15 11.69
C LEU A 25 5.50 8.89 10.36
N ARG A 26 4.75 9.87 9.85
CA ARG A 26 4.10 9.84 8.54
C ARG A 26 4.65 10.94 7.65
N ILE A 27 4.93 10.62 6.40
CA ILE A 27 5.54 11.54 5.43
C ILE A 27 4.69 11.54 4.17
N THR A 28 4.20 12.72 3.78
CA THR A 28 3.36 12.90 2.61
C THR A 28 4.01 13.87 1.63
N PRO A 29 4.67 13.37 0.57
CA PRO A 29 5.19 14.23 -0.49
C PRO A 29 4.04 14.75 -1.38
N VAL A 30 4.03 16.06 -1.63
CA VAL A 30 3.13 16.74 -2.57
C VAL A 30 3.96 17.42 -3.64
N LEU A 31 3.96 16.85 -4.85
CA LEU A 31 4.78 17.35 -5.95
C LEU A 31 4.08 18.48 -6.70
N SER A 32 4.89 19.41 -7.23
CA SER A 32 4.44 20.39 -8.23
C SER A 32 4.02 19.70 -9.53
N ALA A 33 3.22 20.40 -10.33
CA ALA A 33 2.71 19.86 -11.60
C ALA A 33 3.82 19.51 -12.61
N ASP A 34 4.97 20.19 -12.54
CA ASP A 34 6.15 19.92 -13.38
C ASP A 34 7.12 18.90 -12.75
N LEU A 35 6.78 18.35 -11.58
CA LEU A 35 7.55 17.35 -10.83
C LEU A 35 8.94 17.78 -10.38
N LYS A 36 9.24 19.10 -10.38
CA LYS A 36 10.57 19.61 -10.05
C LYS A 36 10.72 20.00 -8.59
N THR A 37 9.60 20.31 -7.93
CA THR A 37 9.59 20.69 -6.52
C THR A 37 8.57 19.86 -5.76
N ALA A 38 8.75 19.73 -4.45
CA ALA A 38 7.79 19.09 -3.58
C ALA A 38 7.68 19.77 -2.21
N GLU A 39 6.49 19.78 -1.65
CA GLU A 39 6.27 20.00 -0.23
C GLU A 39 6.22 18.62 0.45
N ILE A 40 7.05 18.44 1.48
CA ILE A 40 7.13 17.20 2.25
C ILE A 40 6.49 17.46 3.60
N HIS A 41 5.23 17.04 3.75
CA HIS A 41 4.51 17.14 5.01
C HIS A 41 4.91 15.98 5.92
N ALA A 42 5.47 16.29 7.07
CA ALA A 42 5.86 15.32 8.09
C ALA A 42 4.97 15.48 9.34
N GLU A 43 4.46 14.37 9.84
CA GLU A 43 3.63 14.28 11.04
C GLU A 43 4.23 13.23 11.97
N ALA A 44 4.39 13.57 13.24
CA ALA A 44 4.89 12.65 14.25
C ALA A 44 3.93 12.57 15.44
N TRP A 45 3.67 11.35 15.90
CA TRP A 45 2.87 11.08 17.09
C TRP A 45 3.78 10.74 18.26
N VAL A 46 3.50 11.35 19.41
CA VAL A 46 4.34 11.29 20.60
C VAL A 46 3.52 10.82 21.79
N THR A 47 4.02 9.83 22.50
CA THR A 47 3.51 9.36 23.79
C THR A 47 4.36 9.97 24.92
N GLY A 48 3.70 10.43 25.98
CA GLY A 48 4.38 11.11 27.08
C GLY A 48 4.52 12.61 26.84
N THR A 49 5.38 13.27 27.64
CA THR A 49 5.57 14.73 27.60
C THR A 49 6.88 15.07 26.88
N ALA A 50 6.77 15.63 25.70
CA ALA A 50 7.87 16.23 24.95
C ALA A 50 7.47 17.66 24.55
N GLN A 51 8.44 18.56 24.43
CA GLN A 51 8.19 19.96 24.05
C GLN A 51 8.17 20.13 22.53
N SER A 52 9.07 19.44 21.84
CA SER A 52 9.21 19.57 20.40
C SER A 52 9.77 18.30 19.75
N VAL A 53 9.53 18.19 18.44
CA VAL A 53 10.17 17.22 17.55
C VAL A 53 11.09 17.98 16.61
N GLN A 54 12.31 17.50 16.47
CA GLN A 54 13.22 17.90 15.41
C GLN A 54 13.10 16.93 14.24
N PHE A 55 12.69 17.44 13.08
CA PHE A 55 12.65 16.68 11.83
C PHE A 55 13.85 17.05 10.99
N THR A 56 14.57 16.06 10.47
CA THR A 56 15.77 16.24 9.63
C THR A 56 15.58 15.54 8.29
N LEU A 57 15.74 16.29 7.21
CA LEU A 57 15.72 15.81 5.84
C LEU A 57 16.96 16.30 5.09
N GLY A 58 17.87 15.40 4.78
CA GLY A 58 19.19 15.76 4.26
C GLY A 58 19.97 16.63 5.25
N GLU A 59 20.34 17.85 4.85
CA GLU A 59 21.07 18.82 5.69
C GLU A 59 20.12 19.77 6.44
N GLU A 60 18.84 19.80 6.11
CA GLU A 60 17.86 20.70 6.72
C GLU A 60 17.23 20.08 7.96
N THR A 61 17.09 20.87 9.03
CA THR A 61 16.40 20.49 10.27
C THR A 61 15.37 21.53 10.63
N LEU A 62 14.12 21.09 10.83
CA LEU A 62 13.00 21.91 11.30
C LEU A 62 12.57 21.42 12.68
N SER A 63 12.22 22.37 13.56
CA SER A 63 11.67 22.05 14.88
C SER A 63 10.19 22.44 14.94
N ALA A 64 9.35 21.53 15.42
CA ALA A 64 7.93 21.77 15.61
C ALA A 64 7.51 21.46 17.06
N PRO A 65 6.65 22.28 17.67
CA PRO A 65 6.14 22.01 19.01
C PRO A 65 5.23 20.79 19.02
N VAL A 66 5.25 20.04 20.10
CA VAL A 66 4.29 18.96 20.34
C VAL A 66 3.01 19.57 20.93
N THR A 67 1.88 19.39 20.25
CA THR A 67 0.56 19.82 20.70
C THR A 67 -0.38 18.61 20.62
N ASP A 68 -1.03 18.29 21.74
CA ASP A 68 -1.95 17.14 21.85
C ASP A 68 -1.33 15.81 21.37
N GLY A 69 -0.04 15.59 21.70
CA GLY A 69 0.67 14.39 21.33
C GLY A 69 1.09 14.32 19.85
N LYS A 70 1.04 15.43 19.11
CA LYS A 70 1.39 15.49 17.69
C LYS A 70 2.31 16.68 17.38
N ALA A 71 3.24 16.49 16.45
CA ALA A 71 4.05 17.57 15.87
C ALA A 71 4.00 17.45 14.35
N GLU A 72 4.03 18.60 13.67
CA GLU A 72 3.94 18.67 12.21
C GLU A 72 4.90 19.71 11.66
N CYS A 73 5.52 19.42 10.52
CA CYS A 73 6.29 20.40 9.77
C CYS A 73 6.20 20.14 8.26
N THR A 74 6.65 21.11 7.47
CA THR A 74 6.69 20.98 6.00
C THR A 74 8.05 21.45 5.50
N PHE A 75 8.75 20.57 4.78
CA PHE A 75 9.97 20.89 4.03
C PHE A 75 9.62 21.25 2.60
N LYS A 76 10.48 22.02 1.95
CA LYS A 76 10.42 22.28 0.51
C LYS A 76 11.64 21.69 -0.16
N LEU A 77 11.40 20.79 -1.10
CA LEU A 77 12.45 20.22 -1.92
C LEU A 77 12.48 20.90 -3.28
N GLU A 78 13.65 21.36 -3.69
CA GLU A 78 13.94 21.84 -5.03
C GLU A 78 14.71 20.75 -5.80
N ASN A 79 14.49 20.62 -7.10
CA ASN A 79 15.11 19.60 -7.96
C ASN A 79 14.89 18.17 -7.43
N VAL A 80 13.62 17.85 -7.22
CA VAL A 80 13.20 16.57 -6.64
C VAL A 80 13.72 15.39 -7.45
N HIS A 81 14.35 14.44 -6.79
CA HIS A 81 14.66 13.12 -7.34
C HIS A 81 13.47 12.20 -7.14
N LEU A 82 12.87 11.76 -8.24
CA LEU A 82 11.63 10.97 -8.19
C LEU A 82 11.93 9.49 -7.87
N TRP A 83 11.01 8.84 -7.16
CA TRP A 83 10.90 7.39 -7.18
C TRP A 83 10.21 6.99 -8.48
N ASP A 84 10.94 6.36 -9.41
CA ASP A 84 10.47 6.07 -10.79
C ASP A 84 10.39 4.56 -11.08
N GLY A 85 9.91 3.81 -10.12
CA GLY A 85 9.78 2.36 -10.24
C GLY A 85 11.14 1.69 -10.46
N VAL A 86 11.18 0.64 -11.27
CA VAL A 86 12.43 -0.10 -11.55
C VAL A 86 13.49 0.70 -12.32
N ASN A 87 13.13 1.85 -12.90
CA ASN A 87 14.06 2.69 -13.64
C ASN A 87 15.00 3.46 -12.69
N ASP A 88 14.45 4.02 -11.62
CA ASP A 88 15.19 4.80 -10.62
C ASP A 88 14.41 4.84 -9.29
N PRO A 89 14.58 3.85 -8.41
CA PRO A 89 13.85 3.74 -7.15
C PRO A 89 14.46 4.61 -6.04
N TYR A 90 14.59 5.91 -6.28
CA TYR A 90 15.23 6.81 -5.33
C TYR A 90 14.40 7.01 -4.07
N LEU A 91 15.06 6.87 -2.91
CA LEU A 91 14.44 7.05 -1.60
C LEU A 91 15.13 8.18 -0.84
N TYR A 92 14.32 9.07 -0.31
CA TYR A 92 14.72 10.01 0.72
C TYR A 92 14.63 9.35 2.10
N LYS A 93 15.41 9.85 3.04
CA LYS A 93 15.37 9.44 4.45
C LYS A 93 15.04 10.64 5.31
N MET A 94 14.04 10.51 6.17
CA MET A 94 13.72 11.49 7.21
C MET A 94 13.98 10.89 8.58
N GLN A 95 14.57 11.67 9.46
CA GLN A 95 14.73 11.37 10.88
C GLN A 95 13.88 12.35 11.69
N ALA A 96 13.19 11.84 12.70
CA ALA A 96 12.54 12.65 13.72
C ALA A 96 13.16 12.33 15.08
N THR A 97 13.45 13.35 15.88
CA THR A 97 14.10 13.21 17.20
C THR A 97 13.37 14.05 18.24
N LEU A 98 13.09 13.46 19.40
CA LEU A 98 12.52 14.15 20.56
C LEU A 98 13.60 14.78 21.44
N ASP A 99 13.23 15.79 22.21
CA ASP A 99 14.05 16.36 23.28
C ASP A 99 14.41 15.33 24.38
N SER A 100 13.67 14.25 24.50
CA SER A 100 13.98 13.08 25.37
C SER A 100 15.14 12.21 24.84
N GLY A 101 15.57 12.41 23.59
CA GLY A 101 16.58 11.61 22.91
C GLY A 101 16.01 10.41 22.14
N ASP A 102 14.71 10.15 22.18
CA ASP A 102 14.09 9.12 21.32
C ASP A 102 14.09 9.56 19.86
N ALA A 103 14.29 8.62 18.95
CA ALA A 103 14.38 8.92 17.52
C ALA A 103 13.72 7.82 16.67
N VAL A 104 13.15 8.23 15.55
CA VAL A 104 12.60 7.36 14.52
C VAL A 104 13.08 7.81 13.14
N GLU A 105 13.32 6.87 12.26
CA GLU A 105 13.67 7.11 10.87
C GLU A 105 12.66 6.45 9.94
N ALA A 106 12.40 7.09 8.81
CA ALA A 106 11.58 6.52 7.75
C ALA A 106 12.15 6.89 6.37
N ASN A 107 12.12 5.92 5.46
CA ASN A 107 12.35 6.17 4.05
C ASN A 107 11.02 6.57 3.39
N PHE A 108 11.10 7.38 2.34
CA PHE A 108 9.96 7.73 1.49
C PHE A 108 10.42 8.06 0.08
N GLY A 109 9.52 8.01 -0.88
CA GLY A 109 9.80 8.39 -2.27
C GLY A 109 8.86 9.47 -2.76
N CYS A 110 9.39 10.39 -3.55
CA CYS A 110 8.60 11.42 -4.23
C CYS A 110 8.10 10.89 -5.56
N ARG A 111 6.79 10.72 -5.72
CA ARG A 111 6.15 10.25 -6.95
C ARG A 111 4.74 10.77 -7.09
N THR A 112 4.24 10.77 -8.31
CA THR A 112 2.81 10.87 -8.60
C THR A 112 2.30 9.58 -9.21
N ILE A 113 1.09 9.18 -8.86
CA ILE A 113 0.39 8.03 -9.45
C ILE A 113 -0.98 8.46 -9.94
N ALA A 114 -1.42 7.86 -11.03
CA ALA A 114 -2.78 7.95 -11.52
C ALA A 114 -3.17 6.65 -12.23
N PHE A 115 -4.46 6.45 -12.35
CA PHE A 115 -5.03 5.32 -13.10
C PHE A 115 -6.00 5.89 -14.12
N ASP A 116 -5.87 5.45 -15.36
CA ASP A 116 -6.62 5.95 -16.51
C ASP A 116 -7.19 4.77 -17.29
N ALA A 117 -8.44 4.87 -17.73
CA ALA A 117 -9.13 3.75 -18.38
C ALA A 117 -8.50 3.37 -19.74
N GLU A 118 -7.88 4.31 -20.45
CA GLU A 118 -7.23 4.07 -21.74
C GLU A 118 -5.73 3.80 -21.62
N LYS A 119 -5.06 4.51 -20.69
CA LYS A 119 -3.59 4.48 -20.56
C LYS A 119 -3.09 3.53 -19.49
N GLY A 120 -4.00 3.00 -18.65
CA GLY A 120 -3.67 2.15 -17.52
C GLY A 120 -3.01 2.92 -16.37
N PHE A 121 -2.04 2.29 -15.71
CA PHE A 121 -1.29 2.91 -14.62
C PHE A 121 -0.30 3.97 -15.14
N ILE A 122 -0.30 5.12 -14.48
CA ILE A 122 0.55 6.27 -14.80
C ILE A 122 1.46 6.55 -13.60
N LEU A 123 2.77 6.51 -13.81
CA LEU A 123 3.78 6.88 -12.84
C LEU A 123 4.50 8.15 -13.30
N ASN A 124 4.54 9.16 -12.46
CA ASN A 124 5.24 10.42 -12.75
C ASN A 124 4.81 11.06 -14.10
N GLY A 125 3.49 11.05 -14.34
CA GLY A 125 2.88 11.63 -15.56
C GLY A 125 3.06 10.80 -16.84
N ARG A 126 3.63 9.59 -16.78
CA ARG A 126 3.87 8.72 -17.94
C ARG A 126 3.17 7.36 -17.77
N PRO A 127 2.56 6.81 -18.82
CA PRO A 127 2.08 5.43 -18.79
C PRO A 127 3.21 4.47 -18.38
N TYR A 128 2.92 3.62 -17.41
CA TYR A 128 3.85 2.66 -16.86
C TYR A 128 3.18 1.28 -16.88
N ARG A 129 3.54 0.46 -17.88
CA ARG A 129 2.96 -0.86 -18.03
C ARG A 129 3.38 -1.75 -16.87
N LEU A 130 2.40 -2.27 -16.12
CA LEU A 130 2.61 -3.20 -15.02
C LEU A 130 2.73 -4.63 -15.58
N CYS A 131 3.82 -5.31 -15.24
CA CYS A 131 4.07 -6.72 -15.57
C CYS A 131 4.63 -7.40 -14.33
N GLY A 132 3.94 -8.41 -13.78
CA GLY A 132 4.39 -9.04 -12.55
C GLY A 132 3.58 -10.27 -12.18
N ALA A 133 3.59 -10.60 -10.91
CA ALA A 133 2.93 -11.78 -10.36
C ALA A 133 2.32 -11.50 -8.99
N ALA A 134 1.38 -12.35 -8.57
CA ALA A 134 0.96 -12.43 -7.19
C ALA A 134 1.99 -13.24 -6.38
N ARG A 135 2.23 -12.81 -5.14
CA ARG A 135 3.14 -13.48 -4.23
C ARG A 135 2.43 -13.83 -2.92
N HIS A 136 2.54 -15.09 -2.51
CA HIS A 136 2.27 -15.50 -1.14
C HIS A 136 3.55 -15.49 -0.29
N GLN A 137 3.42 -15.14 1.00
CA GLN A 137 4.54 -15.14 1.94
C GLN A 137 4.66 -16.52 2.58
N ASP A 138 5.02 -17.51 1.79
CA ASP A 138 5.22 -18.88 2.25
C ASP A 138 6.30 -19.61 1.45
N ARG A 139 6.82 -20.69 2.01
CA ARG A 139 7.82 -21.55 1.36
C ARG A 139 7.69 -22.98 1.85
N GLN A 140 7.93 -23.96 0.95
CA GLN A 140 7.96 -25.37 1.29
C GLN A 140 8.95 -25.64 2.43
N GLY A 141 8.48 -26.31 3.48
CA GLY A 141 9.24 -26.64 4.66
C GLY A 141 9.35 -25.55 5.73
N LEU A 142 8.99 -24.31 5.41
CA LEU A 142 8.99 -23.19 6.35
C LEU A 142 7.57 -22.66 6.64
N GLY A 143 6.61 -22.92 5.74
CA GLY A 143 5.33 -22.24 5.79
C GLY A 143 5.55 -20.72 5.75
N ASN A 144 4.85 -19.97 6.60
CA ASN A 144 4.94 -18.50 6.64
C ASN A 144 6.12 -17.98 7.51
N ALA A 145 6.97 -18.87 8.04
CA ALA A 145 8.10 -18.50 8.92
C ALA A 145 9.34 -18.08 8.11
N LEU A 146 9.17 -17.18 7.16
CA LEU A 146 10.25 -16.67 6.31
C LEU A 146 11.15 -15.70 7.08
N THR A 147 12.42 -15.74 6.74
CA THR A 147 13.43 -14.74 7.15
C THR A 147 13.72 -13.76 6.01
N GLU A 148 14.56 -12.76 6.27
CA GLU A 148 15.01 -11.81 5.24
C GLU A 148 15.63 -12.53 4.04
N LYS A 149 16.33 -13.64 4.27
CA LYS A 149 16.94 -14.43 3.20
C LYS A 149 15.92 -14.91 2.17
N GLU A 150 14.81 -15.50 2.62
CA GLU A 150 13.77 -15.99 1.71
C GLU A 150 13.06 -14.85 0.98
N HIS A 151 12.89 -13.70 1.65
CA HIS A 151 12.37 -12.49 1.00
C HIS A 151 13.32 -11.96 -0.07
N ASP A 152 14.63 -11.93 0.18
CA ASP A 152 15.65 -11.54 -0.81
C ASP A 152 15.66 -12.49 -2.01
N GLU A 153 15.55 -13.79 -1.78
CA GLU A 153 15.47 -14.79 -2.85
C GLU A 153 14.22 -14.60 -3.72
N ASP A 154 13.04 -14.37 -3.13
CA ASP A 154 11.80 -14.10 -3.87
C ASP A 154 11.93 -12.80 -4.68
N MET A 155 12.49 -11.75 -4.08
CA MET A 155 12.74 -10.49 -4.77
C MET A 155 13.71 -10.67 -5.94
N ALA A 156 14.75 -11.47 -5.78
CA ALA A 156 15.70 -11.78 -6.86
C ALA A 156 15.01 -12.49 -8.03
N LEU A 157 14.13 -13.47 -7.76
CA LEU A 157 13.35 -14.17 -8.78
C LEU A 157 12.38 -13.23 -9.52
N LEU A 158 11.67 -12.35 -8.80
CA LEU A 158 10.79 -11.35 -9.41
C LEU A 158 11.55 -10.43 -10.36
N ARG A 159 12.74 -9.98 -9.96
CA ARG A 159 13.61 -9.15 -10.80
C ARG A 159 14.18 -9.91 -11.99
N GLU A 160 14.59 -11.17 -11.82
CA GLU A 160 15.11 -12.04 -12.89
C GLU A 160 14.05 -12.27 -13.97
N MET A 161 12.78 -12.46 -13.60
CA MET A 161 11.69 -12.58 -14.57
C MET A 161 11.30 -11.25 -15.24
N GLY A 162 11.89 -10.13 -14.82
CA GLY A 162 11.59 -8.80 -15.36
C GLY A 162 10.31 -8.17 -14.79
N ALA A 163 9.84 -8.62 -13.63
CA ALA A 163 8.69 -8.03 -12.99
C ALA A 163 8.98 -6.59 -12.52
N ASN A 164 8.01 -5.71 -12.71
CA ASN A 164 8.01 -4.34 -12.18
C ASN A 164 6.84 -4.08 -11.23
N THR A 165 6.00 -5.09 -11.00
CA THR A 165 4.89 -5.05 -10.05
C THR A 165 4.74 -6.38 -9.33
N VAL A 166 4.15 -6.33 -8.13
CA VAL A 166 3.81 -7.51 -7.34
C VAL A 166 2.51 -7.28 -6.58
N ARG A 167 1.60 -8.24 -6.63
CA ARG A 167 0.45 -8.29 -5.72
C ARG A 167 0.83 -9.09 -4.50
N LEU A 168 0.74 -8.49 -3.32
CA LEU A 168 1.06 -9.12 -2.04
C LEU A 168 -0.17 -9.86 -1.49
N ALA A 169 -0.42 -11.01 -2.10
CA ALA A 169 -1.62 -11.82 -1.88
C ALA A 169 -1.52 -12.60 -0.57
N HIS A 170 -2.52 -12.73 0.19
CA HIS A 170 -3.80 -12.02 0.32
C HIS A 170 -3.87 -11.43 1.73
N TYR A 171 -2.77 -10.87 2.23
CA TYR A 171 -2.60 -10.38 3.60
C TYR A 171 -1.39 -9.45 3.71
N GLN A 172 -1.32 -8.69 4.79
CA GLN A 172 -0.14 -7.86 5.05
C GLN A 172 1.13 -8.73 5.17
N HIS A 173 2.10 -8.46 4.30
CA HIS A 173 3.39 -9.14 4.29
C HIS A 173 4.34 -8.58 5.36
N ALA A 174 5.54 -9.15 5.50
CA ALA A 174 6.58 -8.63 6.39
C ALA A 174 7.03 -7.24 5.91
N GLN A 175 7.29 -6.32 6.85
CA GLN A 175 7.76 -4.96 6.54
C GLN A 175 8.99 -4.97 5.64
N TYR A 176 9.91 -5.87 5.88
CA TYR A 176 11.11 -6.06 5.07
C TYR A 176 10.81 -6.27 3.57
N PHE A 177 9.69 -6.93 3.22
CA PHE A 177 9.36 -7.12 1.80
C PHE A 177 8.83 -5.84 1.14
N TYR A 178 8.13 -4.97 1.88
CA TYR A 178 7.77 -3.64 1.39
C TYR A 178 9.01 -2.77 1.19
N ASP A 179 9.98 -2.84 2.13
CA ASP A 179 11.28 -2.16 1.99
C ASP A 179 12.03 -2.63 0.72
N LEU A 180 11.99 -3.92 0.41
CA LEU A 180 12.54 -4.45 -0.83
C LEU A 180 11.81 -3.94 -2.08
N CYS A 181 10.48 -3.83 -2.04
CA CYS A 181 9.71 -3.24 -3.14
C CYS A 181 10.11 -1.78 -3.38
N ASP A 182 10.25 -0.99 -2.32
CA ASP A 182 10.71 0.39 -2.40
C ASP A 182 12.11 0.49 -3.00
N LYS A 183 13.04 -0.31 -2.48
CA LYS A 183 14.46 -0.34 -2.86
C LYS A 183 14.69 -0.74 -4.31
N TYR A 184 13.91 -1.71 -4.79
CA TYR A 184 14.06 -2.24 -6.15
C TYR A 184 13.05 -1.69 -7.15
N GLY A 185 12.16 -0.81 -6.70
CA GLY A 185 11.21 -0.11 -7.55
C GLY A 185 10.02 -0.94 -8.01
N LEU A 186 9.69 -2.04 -7.32
CA LEU A 186 8.51 -2.82 -7.66
C LEU A 186 7.24 -2.13 -7.17
N VAL A 187 6.32 -1.87 -8.07
CA VAL A 187 4.99 -1.37 -7.73
C VAL A 187 4.22 -2.44 -6.98
N ALA A 188 3.66 -2.12 -5.82
CA ALA A 188 3.00 -3.09 -4.95
C ALA A 188 1.49 -2.80 -4.79
N TRP A 189 0.70 -3.87 -4.86
CA TRP A 189 -0.68 -3.93 -4.40
C TRP A 189 -0.69 -4.63 -3.05
N ALA A 190 -1.08 -3.93 -1.99
CA ALA A 190 -1.18 -4.45 -0.63
C ALA A 190 -2.63 -4.65 -0.22
N GLU A 191 -2.96 -5.78 0.45
CA GLU A 191 -4.32 -6.13 0.80
C GLU A 191 -4.44 -6.77 2.19
N ILE A 192 -5.65 -6.77 2.76
CA ILE A 192 -5.97 -7.45 4.01
C ILE A 192 -6.47 -8.88 3.78
N PRO A 193 -6.37 -9.79 4.77
CA PRO A 193 -6.82 -11.19 4.65
C PRO A 193 -8.35 -11.32 4.78
N TYR A 194 -9.08 -10.62 3.94
CA TYR A 194 -10.53 -10.69 3.83
C TYR A 194 -10.89 -11.42 2.54
N ILE A 195 -11.05 -12.75 2.65
CA ILE A 195 -11.00 -13.68 1.52
C ILE A 195 -12.22 -14.59 1.52
N THR A 196 -12.82 -14.83 0.36
CA THR A 196 -13.80 -15.88 0.03
C THR A 196 -15.13 -15.79 0.78
N GLU A 197 -15.13 -15.56 2.09
CA GLU A 197 -16.31 -15.59 2.95
C GLU A 197 -16.39 -14.35 3.84
N HIS A 198 -17.58 -13.75 3.87
CA HIS A 198 -17.88 -12.68 4.81
C HIS A 198 -18.44 -13.25 6.11
N ILE A 199 -17.80 -12.88 7.22
CA ILE A 199 -18.24 -13.23 8.58
C ILE A 199 -18.66 -11.93 9.27
N PRO A 200 -19.96 -11.68 9.53
CA PRO A 200 -20.46 -10.43 10.10
C PRO A 200 -19.77 -10.03 11.42
N GLU A 201 -19.50 -11.01 12.29
CA GLU A 201 -18.83 -10.81 13.57
C GLU A 201 -17.36 -10.38 13.41
N GLY A 202 -16.78 -10.61 12.23
CA GLY A 202 -15.40 -10.22 11.87
C GLY A 202 -15.24 -8.75 11.45
N ARG A 203 -16.32 -7.96 11.34
CA ARG A 203 -16.27 -6.56 10.86
C ARG A 203 -15.25 -5.71 11.61
N ALA A 204 -15.27 -5.72 12.92
CA ALA A 204 -14.31 -4.95 13.72
C ALA A 204 -12.86 -5.35 13.44
N ASN A 205 -12.62 -6.63 13.19
CA ASN A 205 -11.30 -7.15 12.83
C ASN A 205 -10.86 -6.69 11.44
N THR A 206 -11.73 -6.72 10.43
CA THR A 206 -11.38 -6.24 9.08
C THR A 206 -11.05 -4.74 9.08
N LEU A 207 -11.79 -3.93 9.82
CA LEU A 207 -11.50 -2.50 9.99
C LEU A 207 -10.17 -2.27 10.73
N SER A 208 -9.86 -3.04 11.78
CA SER A 208 -8.57 -2.97 12.49
C SER A 208 -7.42 -3.33 11.56
N GLN A 209 -7.51 -4.45 10.85
CA GLN A 209 -6.48 -4.89 9.92
C GLN A 209 -6.24 -3.90 8.77
N MET A 210 -7.31 -3.29 8.24
CA MET A 210 -7.17 -2.24 7.22
C MET A 210 -6.48 -1.00 7.79
N THR A 211 -6.84 -0.58 9.01
CA THR A 211 -6.16 0.52 9.67
C THR A 211 -4.67 0.21 9.84
N GLU A 212 -4.34 -0.97 10.36
CA GLU A 212 -2.95 -1.41 10.54
C GLU A 212 -2.19 -1.43 9.21
N LEU A 213 -2.78 -2.02 8.16
CA LEU A 213 -2.17 -2.07 6.83
C LEU A 213 -1.81 -0.68 6.32
N VAL A 214 -2.76 0.26 6.36
CA VAL A 214 -2.56 1.61 5.83
C VAL A 214 -1.57 2.40 6.67
N VAL A 215 -1.74 2.46 8.00
CA VAL A 215 -0.91 3.35 8.84
C VAL A 215 0.53 2.85 8.98
N GLN A 216 0.74 1.52 9.02
CA GLN A 216 2.07 0.93 9.10
C GLN A 216 2.86 1.07 7.80
N ASN A 217 2.17 1.12 6.66
CA ASN A 217 2.80 1.09 5.34
C ASN A 217 2.65 2.41 4.57
N TYR A 218 2.17 3.47 5.21
CA TYR A 218 1.89 4.74 4.55
C TYR A 218 3.08 5.33 3.80
N ASN A 219 4.28 5.23 4.38
CA ASN A 219 5.50 5.85 3.84
C ASN A 219 6.09 5.11 2.62
N HIS A 220 5.65 3.88 2.32
CA HIS A 220 6.18 3.08 1.20
C HIS A 220 5.74 3.64 -0.16
N PRO A 221 6.65 4.19 -0.98
CA PRO A 221 6.29 4.70 -2.31
C PRO A 221 5.89 3.60 -3.29
N SER A 222 6.34 2.37 -3.08
CA SER A 222 5.99 1.22 -3.92
C SER A 222 4.51 0.88 -3.89
N ILE A 223 3.81 1.07 -2.76
CA ILE A 223 2.39 0.77 -2.64
C ILE A 223 1.58 1.81 -3.43
N VAL A 224 0.75 1.35 -4.36
CA VAL A 224 -0.06 2.21 -5.24
C VAL A 224 -1.56 2.04 -5.06
N CYS A 225 -2.00 0.99 -4.39
CA CYS A 225 -3.42 0.78 -4.05
C CYS A 225 -3.58 -0.09 -2.80
N TRP A 226 -4.75 0.06 -2.15
CA TRP A 226 -5.16 -0.72 -0.99
C TRP A 226 -6.24 -1.73 -1.38
N GLY A 227 -5.94 -3.02 -1.21
CA GLY A 227 -6.86 -4.12 -1.49
C GLY A 227 -7.83 -4.35 -0.35
N LEU A 228 -9.14 -4.20 -0.61
CA LEU A 228 -10.19 -4.35 0.40
C LEU A 228 -10.51 -5.81 0.67
N SER A 229 -10.47 -6.68 -0.36
CA SER A 229 -10.78 -8.10 -0.24
C SER A 229 -10.37 -8.88 -1.49
N ASN A 230 -10.41 -10.23 -1.37
CA ASN A 230 -10.21 -11.15 -2.47
C ASN A 230 -11.35 -12.17 -2.56
N GLU A 231 -12.00 -12.26 -3.73
CA GLU A 231 -13.05 -13.26 -4.06
C GLU A 231 -14.14 -13.41 -2.98
N ILE A 232 -14.44 -12.33 -2.29
CA ILE A 232 -15.25 -12.34 -1.07
C ILE A 232 -16.70 -12.77 -1.29
N THR A 233 -17.16 -12.75 -2.54
CA THR A 233 -18.49 -13.25 -2.94
C THR A 233 -18.51 -14.75 -3.22
N GLY A 234 -17.40 -15.46 -3.04
CA GLY A 234 -17.31 -16.91 -3.28
C GLY A 234 -18.30 -17.74 -2.46
N SER A 235 -18.61 -17.33 -1.24
CA SER A 235 -19.63 -17.94 -0.38
C SER A 235 -21.01 -17.24 -0.43
N GLY A 236 -21.17 -16.28 -1.34
CA GLY A 236 -22.40 -15.51 -1.52
C GLY A 236 -22.25 -14.03 -1.21
N LYS A 237 -23.20 -13.24 -1.68
CA LYS A 237 -23.26 -11.78 -1.47
C LYS A 237 -24.44 -11.43 -0.57
N THR A 238 -24.17 -10.74 0.54
CA THR A 238 -25.17 -10.23 1.49
C THR A 238 -25.14 -8.71 1.56
N GLU A 239 -26.19 -8.09 2.08
CA GLU A 239 -26.21 -6.65 2.33
C GLU A 239 -25.14 -6.24 3.35
N ASP A 240 -24.92 -7.06 4.36
CA ASP A 240 -23.88 -6.83 5.39
C ASP A 240 -22.47 -6.86 4.80
N LEU A 241 -22.19 -7.75 3.85
CA LEU A 241 -20.94 -7.78 3.09
C LEU A 241 -20.71 -6.45 2.33
N VAL A 242 -21.73 -5.98 1.62
CA VAL A 242 -21.66 -4.73 0.86
C VAL A 242 -21.42 -3.54 1.80
N GLU A 243 -22.12 -3.50 2.93
CA GLU A 243 -21.93 -2.45 3.93
C GLU A 243 -20.51 -2.46 4.53
N ASN A 244 -19.98 -3.65 4.85
CA ASN A 244 -18.60 -3.77 5.34
C ASN A 244 -17.58 -3.23 4.33
N HIS A 245 -17.79 -3.46 3.03
CA HIS A 245 -16.90 -2.93 1.99
C HIS A 245 -16.99 -1.42 1.84
N LYS A 246 -18.17 -0.82 1.99
CA LYS A 246 -18.32 0.64 2.04
C LYS A 246 -17.52 1.23 3.20
N LEU A 247 -17.66 0.63 4.40
CA LEU A 247 -16.90 1.07 5.58
C LEU A 247 -15.38 0.95 5.37
N LEU A 248 -14.91 -0.14 4.76
CA LEU A 248 -13.49 -0.33 4.45
C LEU A 248 -12.99 0.68 3.43
N ASN A 249 -13.78 0.94 2.38
CA ASN A 249 -13.43 1.92 1.34
C ASN A 249 -13.32 3.33 1.93
N ASP A 250 -14.32 3.75 2.69
CA ASP A 250 -14.34 5.06 3.36
C ASP A 250 -13.20 5.20 4.35
N LEU A 251 -12.87 4.12 5.08
CA LEU A 251 -11.74 4.07 6.01
C LEU A 251 -10.40 4.28 5.29
N CYS A 252 -10.18 3.59 4.16
CA CYS A 252 -8.97 3.77 3.36
C CYS A 252 -8.81 5.23 2.93
N HIS A 253 -9.82 5.83 2.33
CA HIS A 253 -9.77 7.23 1.87
C HIS A 253 -9.59 8.22 3.02
N LYS A 254 -10.14 7.92 4.21
CA LYS A 254 -9.92 8.74 5.42
C LYS A 254 -8.48 8.66 5.92
N LEU A 255 -7.86 7.48 5.88
CA LEU A 255 -6.49 7.25 6.36
C LEU A 255 -5.44 7.68 5.32
N ASP A 256 -5.74 7.48 4.05
CA ASP A 256 -4.85 7.79 2.93
C ASP A 256 -5.62 8.27 1.69
N ALA A 257 -5.65 9.58 1.49
CA ALA A 257 -6.25 10.21 0.32
C ALA A 257 -5.36 10.20 -0.93
N THR A 258 -4.16 9.60 -0.85
CA THR A 258 -3.16 9.62 -1.94
C THR A 258 -3.19 8.36 -2.80
N ARG A 259 -3.82 7.28 -2.32
CA ARG A 259 -3.90 5.98 -3.00
C ARG A 259 -5.33 5.53 -3.18
N PRO A 260 -5.66 4.95 -4.35
CA PRO A 260 -6.97 4.35 -4.60
C PRO A 260 -7.13 3.00 -3.89
N THR A 261 -8.37 2.57 -3.82
CA THR A 261 -8.77 1.24 -3.35
C THR A 261 -9.03 0.30 -4.51
N THR A 262 -8.93 -1.00 -4.26
CA THR A 262 -9.27 -2.06 -5.21
C THR A 262 -9.85 -3.29 -4.51
N MET A 263 -10.50 -4.16 -5.27
CA MET A 263 -10.98 -5.48 -4.85
C MET A 263 -10.70 -6.47 -5.98
N ALA A 264 -10.13 -7.63 -5.64
CA ALA A 264 -10.03 -8.72 -6.61
C ALA A 264 -11.34 -9.55 -6.58
N HIS A 265 -12.22 -9.30 -7.55
CA HIS A 265 -13.47 -10.04 -7.67
C HIS A 265 -13.23 -11.45 -8.22
N ILE A 266 -14.07 -12.39 -7.78
CA ILE A 266 -14.11 -13.71 -8.38
C ILE A 266 -14.64 -13.58 -9.83
N PHE A 267 -14.07 -14.35 -10.76
CA PHE A 267 -14.39 -14.26 -12.20
C PHE A 267 -15.87 -14.48 -12.53
N MET A 268 -16.62 -15.16 -11.65
CA MET A 268 -18.06 -15.41 -11.83
C MET A 268 -18.96 -14.24 -11.43
N LEU A 269 -18.43 -13.21 -10.77
CA LEU A 269 -19.24 -12.03 -10.43
C LEU A 269 -19.53 -11.23 -11.69
N ASP A 270 -20.82 -10.93 -11.92
CA ASP A 270 -21.25 -10.13 -13.07
C ASP A 270 -20.53 -8.77 -13.08
N ALA A 271 -19.96 -8.42 -14.23
CA ALA A 271 -19.23 -7.16 -14.42
C ALA A 271 -20.11 -5.91 -14.23
N ASN A 272 -21.43 -6.05 -14.27
CA ASN A 272 -22.39 -4.99 -13.97
C ASN A 272 -22.86 -4.96 -12.51
N ASP A 273 -22.35 -5.87 -11.66
CA ASP A 273 -22.74 -5.88 -10.25
C ASP A 273 -22.27 -4.58 -9.55
N PRO A 274 -23.14 -3.89 -8.80
CA PRO A 274 -22.76 -2.65 -8.11
C PRO A 274 -21.55 -2.76 -7.18
N LEU A 275 -21.26 -3.95 -6.65
CA LEU A 275 -20.08 -4.19 -5.81
C LEU A 275 -18.78 -4.01 -6.60
N VAL A 276 -18.78 -4.27 -7.90
CA VAL A 276 -17.61 -4.08 -8.78
C VAL A 276 -17.18 -2.61 -8.85
N PHE A 277 -18.15 -1.69 -8.71
CA PHE A 277 -17.93 -0.25 -8.80
C PHE A 277 -17.77 0.43 -7.44
N LEU A 278 -17.69 -0.34 -6.35
CA LEU A 278 -17.49 0.22 -5.03
C LEU A 278 -16.04 0.73 -4.82
N PRO A 279 -14.97 -0.03 -5.16
CA PRO A 279 -13.62 0.49 -5.10
C PRO A 279 -13.30 1.40 -6.31
N ASP A 280 -12.21 2.16 -6.20
CA ASP A 280 -11.77 3.05 -7.28
C ASP A 280 -11.32 2.28 -8.52
N ILE A 281 -10.60 1.17 -8.31
CA ILE A 281 -10.10 0.27 -9.37
C ILE A 281 -10.88 -1.03 -9.31
N ARG A 282 -11.41 -1.45 -10.46
CA ARG A 282 -12.10 -2.75 -10.63
C ARG A 282 -11.04 -3.79 -10.93
N SER A 283 -11.02 -4.87 -10.19
CA SER A 283 -10.06 -5.95 -10.45
C SER A 283 -10.72 -7.31 -10.37
N TYR A 284 -10.27 -8.22 -11.23
CA TYR A 284 -10.76 -9.58 -11.30
C TYR A 284 -9.64 -10.58 -11.27
N ASN A 285 -9.88 -11.70 -10.59
CA ASN A 285 -9.09 -12.90 -10.79
C ASN A 285 -9.70 -13.66 -11.99
N LEU A 286 -9.17 -13.44 -13.19
CA LEU A 286 -9.58 -14.13 -14.39
C LEU A 286 -8.74 -15.39 -14.60
N TYR A 287 -9.40 -16.51 -14.89
CA TYR A 287 -8.77 -17.82 -14.92
C TYR A 287 -8.99 -18.57 -16.23
N TYR A 288 -9.26 -17.85 -17.35
CA TYR A 288 -9.35 -18.47 -18.66
C TYR A 288 -8.04 -19.13 -19.06
N GLY A 289 -8.13 -20.40 -19.48
CA GLY A 289 -6.97 -21.23 -19.78
C GLY A 289 -6.32 -21.88 -18.57
N TRP A 290 -6.86 -21.67 -17.34
CA TRP A 290 -6.41 -22.32 -16.11
C TRP A 290 -7.51 -23.13 -15.44
N TYR A 291 -8.53 -22.50 -14.86
CA TYR A 291 -9.67 -23.17 -14.24
C TYR A 291 -10.86 -23.32 -15.20
N VAL A 292 -11.01 -22.41 -16.16
CA VAL A 292 -12.16 -22.37 -17.06
C VAL A 292 -11.71 -21.98 -18.47
N GLY A 293 -12.44 -22.51 -19.47
CA GLY A 293 -12.31 -22.11 -20.88
C GLY A 293 -10.89 -22.17 -21.44
N GLU A 294 -10.68 -21.36 -22.48
CA GLU A 294 -9.41 -21.26 -23.20
C GLU A 294 -8.78 -19.88 -22.93
N TRP A 295 -7.45 -19.77 -23.03
CA TRP A 295 -6.69 -18.55 -22.71
C TRP A 295 -7.08 -17.32 -23.56
N ASP A 296 -7.49 -17.52 -24.82
CA ASP A 296 -7.90 -16.47 -25.74
C ASP A 296 -9.26 -15.84 -25.41
N GLN A 297 -10.04 -16.45 -24.51
CA GLN A 297 -11.29 -15.88 -24.03
C GLN A 297 -11.09 -14.64 -23.15
N ASN A 298 -9.88 -14.40 -22.66
CA ASN A 298 -9.54 -13.15 -21.95
C ASN A 298 -9.80 -11.93 -22.84
N ASP A 299 -9.40 -11.98 -24.11
CA ASP A 299 -9.57 -10.86 -25.06
C ASP A 299 -11.05 -10.48 -25.20
N ALA A 300 -11.90 -11.48 -25.43
CA ALA A 300 -13.35 -11.26 -25.57
C ALA A 300 -13.97 -10.69 -24.28
N TRP A 301 -13.52 -11.16 -23.11
CA TRP A 301 -14.00 -10.66 -21.83
C TRP A 301 -13.63 -9.19 -21.61
N PHE A 302 -12.39 -8.80 -21.91
CA PHE A 302 -11.93 -7.41 -21.80
C PHE A 302 -12.64 -6.50 -22.80
N ASP A 303 -12.81 -6.94 -24.05
CA ASP A 303 -13.51 -6.18 -25.08
C ASP A 303 -14.96 -5.88 -24.66
N GLU A 304 -15.65 -6.89 -24.11
CA GLU A 304 -17.01 -6.71 -23.59
C GLU A 304 -17.04 -5.79 -22.37
N PHE A 305 -16.10 -5.93 -21.43
CA PHE A 305 -16.00 -5.07 -20.25
C PHE A 305 -15.79 -3.60 -20.66
N HIS A 306 -14.80 -3.31 -21.49
CA HIS A 306 -14.51 -1.95 -21.97
C HIS A 306 -15.64 -1.36 -22.80
N LYS A 307 -16.33 -2.16 -23.60
CA LYS A 307 -17.48 -1.71 -24.35
C LYS A 307 -18.62 -1.24 -23.43
N ASN A 308 -18.86 -1.98 -22.34
CA ASN A 308 -19.94 -1.69 -21.40
C ASN A 308 -19.55 -0.61 -20.39
N HIS A 309 -18.26 -0.47 -20.07
CA HIS A 309 -17.71 0.41 -19.06
C HIS A 309 -16.45 1.15 -19.55
N PRO A 310 -16.58 2.04 -20.56
CA PRO A 310 -15.43 2.66 -21.24
C PRO A 310 -14.56 3.54 -20.32
N ASP A 311 -15.16 4.09 -19.26
CA ASP A 311 -14.46 4.96 -18.31
C ASP A 311 -13.94 4.21 -17.07
N ALA A 312 -14.09 2.89 -17.01
CA ALA A 312 -13.70 2.10 -15.85
C ALA A 312 -12.24 1.67 -15.94
N VAL A 313 -11.48 1.97 -14.90
CA VAL A 313 -10.15 1.39 -14.71
C VAL A 313 -10.31 -0.06 -14.27
N ILE A 314 -9.62 -0.97 -14.94
CA ILE A 314 -9.63 -2.40 -14.62
C ILE A 314 -8.23 -2.93 -14.40
N GLY A 315 -8.09 -3.84 -13.42
CA GLY A 315 -6.87 -4.56 -13.08
C GLY A 315 -7.07 -6.08 -13.07
N LEU A 316 -5.98 -6.81 -13.17
CA LEU A 316 -5.92 -8.26 -13.05
C LEU A 316 -5.01 -8.68 -11.92
#